data_d1892be5f4c9833b8bad83c1abcac0d1
#
_entry.id   d1892be5f4c9833b8bad83c1abcac0d1
#
_cell.length_a   1.000
_cell.length_b   1.000
_cell.length_c   1.000
_cell.angle_alpha   90.00
_cell.angle_beta   90.00
_cell.angle_gamma   90.00
#
_symmetry.space_group_name_H-M   'P 1'
#
loop_
_entity.id
_entity.type
_entity.pdbx_description
1 polymer ?
#
loop_
_entity_poly.entity_id
_entity_poly.type
_entity_poly.pdbx_seq_one_letter_code
_entity_poly.pdbx_strand_id
1 'polypeptide(L)'
;MLYDKTNGKGVDFMNRRIGKQTVKLETKPVIIETASIAGVKEGEGPLRDTFDKILEDDSLGEKSWELSESTLQRITMRLALDKAKLEQSDVNYILAGDLLNQCIGAHYSVRDFDIPFFGLYGACSTMTESLSIGSMLVDGGFAQKVMCLTSSHFCSSEKQFRTPLEYGGQRAPSAQWTVTGAGCAVLSSKGDGPKITHVTTGKVIDKGVTDITNMGAAMAPAAIDTLTAHFSDTGRTPDDYDLILTGDLGVIGSDILVELMKDEGYDIEYKHKDCGKMIFDIEKQDVHAGGSGCGCCGSVFCGYVYRELKRRNLKRILVMATGALMNTMIVYQGESIPAIAHAVAIEC
;
A
#
# COMPACT_ATOMS: atom_id res chain seq x y z
N MET A 1 12.45 -27.15 24.11
CA MET A 1 11.83 -28.32 23.50
C MET A 1 10.75 -28.83 24.44
N LEU A 2 9.51 -28.45 24.26
CA LEU A 2 8.36 -28.94 25.03
C LEU A 2 7.81 -30.15 24.28
N TYR A 3 8.01 -31.33 24.82
CA TYR A 3 7.43 -32.57 24.34
C TYR A 3 6.01 -32.72 24.89
N ASP A 4 5.01 -32.68 24.03
CA ASP A 4 3.70 -33.20 24.35
C ASP A 4 3.72 -34.73 24.28
N LYS A 5 3.54 -35.39 25.43
CA LYS A 5 3.64 -36.83 25.57
C LYS A 5 2.38 -37.61 25.12
N THR A 6 1.38 -36.96 24.51
CA THR A 6 0.09 -37.61 24.27
C THR A 6 -0.12 -38.19 22.89
N ASN A 7 0.71 -37.91 21.86
CA ASN A 7 0.49 -38.50 20.52
C ASN A 7 1.72 -38.74 19.62
N GLY A 8 2.95 -38.69 20.10
CA GLY A 8 4.12 -39.15 19.33
C GLY A 8 4.39 -38.44 17.98
N LYS A 9 3.67 -37.37 17.67
CA LYS A 9 3.95 -36.49 16.52
C LYS A 9 4.57 -35.22 17.07
N GLY A 10 5.86 -35.03 16.83
CA GLY A 10 6.51 -33.74 17.04
C GLY A 10 5.68 -32.67 16.34
N VAL A 11 5.46 -31.54 17.01
CA VAL A 11 4.91 -30.35 16.36
C VAL A 11 5.94 -29.96 15.31
N ASP A 12 5.68 -30.36 14.08
CA ASP A 12 6.43 -29.89 12.93
C ASP A 12 6.10 -28.41 12.81
N PHE A 13 7.01 -27.54 13.23
CA PHE A 13 6.91 -26.11 12.95
C PHE A 13 7.02 -25.98 11.43
N MET A 14 5.87 -26.07 10.75
CA MET A 14 5.81 -25.95 9.30
C MET A 14 6.54 -24.68 8.91
N ASN A 15 7.60 -24.83 8.15
CA ASN A 15 8.33 -23.71 7.59
C ASN A 15 7.41 -23.01 6.57
N ARG A 16 6.75 -21.95 7.00
CA ARG A 16 5.85 -21.15 6.16
C ARG A 16 6.60 -20.36 5.09
N ARG A 17 7.91 -20.28 5.22
CA ARG A 17 8.77 -19.62 4.25
C ARG A 17 9.01 -20.59 3.07
N ILE A 18 8.50 -20.24 1.90
CA ILE A 18 8.56 -21.09 0.69
C ILE A 18 9.68 -20.69 -0.27
N GLY A 19 10.41 -19.63 0.02
CA GLY A 19 11.53 -19.15 -0.78
C GLY A 19 12.36 -18.13 -0.02
N LYS A 20 13.05 -17.28 -0.76
CA LYS A 20 13.95 -16.28 -0.18
C LYS A 20 13.20 -15.12 0.48
N GLN A 21 12.06 -14.69 -0.11
CA GLN A 21 11.32 -13.50 0.30
C GLN A 21 9.85 -13.80 0.59
N THR A 22 9.33 -14.97 0.20
CA THR A 22 7.90 -15.27 0.26
C THR A 22 7.53 -16.19 1.41
N VAL A 23 6.43 -15.85 2.07
CA VAL A 23 5.77 -16.64 3.10
C VAL A 23 4.38 -17.04 2.58
N LYS A 24 4.03 -18.32 2.74
CA LYS A 24 2.69 -18.85 2.50
C LYS A 24 1.90 -18.83 3.81
N LEU A 25 0.71 -18.26 3.77
CA LEU A 25 -0.16 -18.16 4.94
C LEU A 25 -1.11 -19.36 4.99
N GLU A 26 -1.07 -20.12 6.09
CA GLU A 26 -1.84 -21.36 6.24
C GLU A 26 -3.31 -21.08 6.56
N THR A 27 -3.59 -20.11 7.43
CA THR A 27 -4.96 -19.77 7.82
C THR A 27 -5.65 -18.85 6.80
N LYS A 28 -4.88 -18.26 5.89
CA LYS A 28 -5.37 -17.36 4.85
C LYS A 28 -6.26 -16.25 5.43
N PRO A 29 -5.69 -15.28 6.13
CA PRO A 29 -6.44 -14.18 6.72
C PRO A 29 -7.38 -13.51 5.72
N VAL A 30 -8.59 -13.18 6.17
CA VAL A 30 -9.66 -12.65 5.34
C VAL A 30 -9.70 -11.14 5.45
N ILE A 31 -9.81 -10.44 4.33
CA ILE A 31 -10.16 -9.02 4.30
C ILE A 31 -11.69 -8.95 4.41
N ILE A 32 -12.19 -8.69 5.62
CA ILE A 32 -13.63 -8.71 5.89
C ILE A 32 -14.32 -7.43 5.44
N GLU A 33 -13.63 -6.29 5.51
CA GLU A 33 -14.15 -5.00 5.04
C GLU A 33 -13.01 -4.03 4.75
N THR A 34 -13.30 -2.98 3.97
CA THR A 34 -12.40 -1.87 3.69
C THR A 34 -13.14 -0.55 3.75
N ALA A 35 -12.39 0.54 3.97
CA ALA A 35 -12.86 1.90 3.76
C ALA A 35 -11.86 2.67 2.93
N SER A 36 -12.37 3.55 2.05
CA SER A 36 -11.55 4.41 1.19
C SER A 36 -12.09 5.81 1.16
N ILE A 37 -11.21 6.80 1.37
CA ILE A 37 -11.52 8.22 1.27
C ILE A 37 -10.54 8.84 0.28
N ALA A 38 -11.05 9.71 -0.58
CA ALA A 38 -10.27 10.42 -1.59
C ALA A 38 -10.44 11.93 -1.43
N GLY A 39 -9.42 12.69 -1.80
CA GLY A 39 -9.42 14.14 -1.84
C GLY A 39 -10.29 14.71 -2.97
N VAL A 40 -10.36 16.03 -3.02
CA VAL A 40 -11.16 16.75 -4.02
C VAL A 40 -10.69 16.41 -5.43
N LYS A 41 -9.38 16.48 -5.70
CA LYS A 41 -8.81 16.23 -7.03
C LYS A 41 -8.98 14.78 -7.47
N GLU A 42 -8.80 13.85 -6.57
CA GLU A 42 -9.00 12.40 -6.78
C GLU A 42 -10.47 12.08 -7.05
N GLY A 43 -11.38 12.84 -6.43
CA GLY A 43 -12.82 12.75 -6.65
C GLY A 43 -13.28 13.24 -8.02
N GLU A 44 -12.44 13.91 -8.80
CA GLU A 44 -12.66 14.28 -10.20
C GLU A 44 -12.14 13.21 -11.18
N GLY A 45 -11.40 12.23 -10.68
CA GLY A 45 -10.78 11.17 -11.47
C GLY A 45 -11.73 10.04 -11.86
N PRO A 46 -11.23 9.08 -12.68
CA PRO A 46 -12.04 7.99 -13.21
C PRO A 46 -12.62 7.04 -12.16
N LEU A 47 -12.03 6.98 -10.97
CA LEU A 47 -12.42 6.08 -9.89
C LEU A 47 -13.38 6.71 -8.85
N ARG A 48 -13.89 7.93 -9.09
CA ARG A 48 -14.69 8.69 -8.12
C ARG A 48 -15.83 7.88 -7.48
N ASP A 49 -16.53 7.08 -8.27
CA ASP A 49 -17.72 6.34 -7.80
C ASP A 49 -17.34 5.07 -7.01
N THR A 50 -16.06 4.80 -6.87
CA THR A 50 -15.55 3.64 -6.14
C THR A 50 -15.08 3.98 -4.72
N PHE A 51 -14.84 5.23 -4.41
CA PHE A 51 -14.51 5.68 -3.06
C PHE A 51 -15.74 5.68 -2.16
N ASP A 52 -15.57 5.40 -0.88
CA ASP A 52 -16.68 5.45 0.09
C ASP A 52 -17.03 6.91 0.43
N LYS A 53 -16.04 7.80 0.39
CA LYS A 53 -16.22 9.23 0.60
C LYS A 53 -15.22 10.01 -0.23
N ILE A 54 -15.68 11.14 -0.79
CA ILE A 54 -14.84 12.17 -1.38
C ILE A 54 -14.89 13.38 -0.45
N LEU A 55 -13.74 14.00 -0.18
CA LEU A 55 -13.66 15.19 0.63
C LEU A 55 -14.26 16.39 -0.13
N GLU A 56 -14.94 17.27 0.59
CA GLU A 56 -15.40 18.56 0.07
C GLU A 56 -14.28 19.60 0.12
N ASP A 57 -13.36 19.46 1.09
CA ASP A 57 -12.20 20.30 1.31
C ASP A 57 -11.05 19.45 1.91
N ASP A 58 -9.89 19.50 1.30
CA ASP A 58 -8.71 18.74 1.72
C ASP A 58 -8.14 19.21 3.07
N SER A 59 -8.48 20.43 3.52
CA SER A 59 -8.09 20.92 4.86
C SER A 59 -8.82 20.21 5.99
N LEU A 60 -10.00 19.62 5.71
CA LEU A 60 -10.88 19.00 6.72
C LEU A 60 -11.20 19.94 7.90
N GLY A 61 -11.09 21.26 7.68
CA GLY A 61 -11.28 22.28 8.71
C GLY A 61 -10.17 22.38 9.75
N GLU A 62 -9.04 21.69 9.52
CA GLU A 62 -7.91 21.68 10.45
C GLU A 62 -6.98 22.89 10.24
N LYS A 63 -6.14 23.16 11.24
CA LYS A 63 -5.22 24.32 11.26
C LYS A 63 -3.90 24.07 10.55
N SER A 64 -3.56 22.82 10.24
CA SER A 64 -2.36 22.44 9.53
C SER A 64 -2.60 21.21 8.68
N TRP A 65 -1.82 21.05 7.62
CA TRP A 65 -1.94 19.91 6.70
C TRP A 65 -1.63 18.58 7.36
N GLU A 66 -0.72 18.57 8.33
CA GLU A 66 -0.39 17.37 9.12
C GLU A 66 -1.59 16.91 9.98
N LEU A 67 -2.35 17.87 10.53
CA LEU A 67 -3.59 17.57 11.24
C LEU A 67 -4.71 17.13 10.28
N SER A 68 -4.77 17.73 9.08
CA SER A 68 -5.69 17.28 8.03
C SER A 68 -5.47 15.82 7.69
N GLU A 69 -4.22 15.41 7.49
CA GLU A 69 -3.88 14.00 7.24
C GLU A 69 -4.21 13.09 8.42
N SER A 70 -3.93 13.51 9.66
CA SER A 70 -4.34 12.76 10.86
C SER A 70 -5.86 12.60 10.95
N THR A 71 -6.61 13.65 10.63
CA THR A 71 -8.08 13.61 10.61
C THR A 71 -8.58 12.71 9.48
N LEU A 72 -7.97 12.76 8.30
CA LEU A 72 -8.28 11.86 7.19
C LEU A 72 -8.12 10.38 7.61
N GLN A 73 -7.03 10.02 8.25
CA GLN A 73 -6.81 8.67 8.77
C GLN A 73 -7.85 8.27 9.80
N ARG A 74 -8.12 9.16 10.77
CA ARG A 74 -9.08 8.94 11.84
C ARG A 74 -10.49 8.64 11.32
N ILE A 75 -10.97 9.44 10.37
CA ILE A 75 -12.31 9.22 9.79
C ILE A 75 -12.34 7.95 8.91
N THR A 76 -11.24 7.58 8.26
CA THR A 76 -11.15 6.34 7.48
C THR A 76 -11.20 5.11 8.37
N MET A 77 -10.52 5.12 9.52
CA MET A 77 -10.59 4.03 10.51
C MET A 77 -12.00 3.87 11.08
N ARG A 78 -12.66 4.97 11.46
CA ARG A 78 -14.04 4.94 11.95
C ARG A 78 -14.98 4.36 10.90
N LEU A 79 -14.86 4.83 9.67
CA LEU A 79 -15.67 4.31 8.56
C LEU A 79 -15.44 2.81 8.32
N ALA A 80 -14.20 2.32 8.45
CA ALA A 80 -13.91 0.90 8.33
C ALA A 80 -14.54 0.07 9.46
N LEU A 81 -14.50 0.54 10.69
CA LEU A 81 -15.17 -0.10 11.84
C LEU A 81 -16.69 -0.14 11.64
N ASP A 82 -17.29 0.99 11.26
CA ASP A 82 -18.73 1.10 11.02
C ASP A 82 -19.21 0.14 9.93
N LYS A 83 -18.49 0.09 8.79
CA LYS A 83 -18.80 -0.83 7.69
C LYS A 83 -18.63 -2.29 8.08
N ALA A 84 -17.59 -2.60 8.85
CA ALA A 84 -17.34 -3.94 9.37
C ALA A 84 -18.28 -4.33 10.54
N LYS A 85 -19.06 -3.36 11.08
CA LYS A 85 -19.91 -3.51 12.27
C LYS A 85 -19.10 -3.98 13.47
N LEU A 86 -17.96 -3.37 13.70
CA LEU A 86 -17.02 -3.66 14.78
C LEU A 86 -16.91 -2.49 15.74
N GLU A 87 -16.75 -2.83 17.03
CA GLU A 87 -16.30 -1.89 18.05
C GLU A 87 -14.77 -1.87 18.12
N GLN A 88 -14.19 -0.84 18.71
CA GLN A 88 -12.72 -0.74 18.87
C GLN A 88 -12.16 -1.94 19.64
N SER A 89 -12.87 -2.43 20.65
CA SER A 89 -12.50 -3.59 21.46
C SER A 89 -12.42 -4.92 20.68
N ASP A 90 -13.00 -4.97 19.47
CA ASP A 90 -12.91 -6.15 18.60
C ASP A 90 -11.57 -6.24 17.87
N VAL A 91 -10.79 -5.15 17.81
CA VAL A 91 -9.55 -5.04 17.04
C VAL A 91 -8.35 -5.18 17.97
N ASN A 92 -7.43 -6.07 17.64
CA ASN A 92 -6.25 -6.32 18.46
C ASN A 92 -5.11 -5.32 18.19
N TYR A 93 -4.92 -4.91 16.93
CA TYR A 93 -3.86 -4.00 16.52
C TYR A 93 -4.30 -3.09 15.39
N ILE A 94 -3.79 -1.86 15.41
CA ILE A 94 -3.73 -0.97 14.24
C ILE A 94 -2.30 -0.99 13.71
N LEU A 95 -2.14 -1.21 12.42
CA LEU A 95 -0.91 -1.06 11.66
C LEU A 95 -1.12 0.09 10.70
N ALA A 96 -0.46 1.22 10.94
CA ALA A 96 -0.67 2.39 10.10
C ALA A 96 0.61 3.18 9.86
N GLY A 97 0.62 3.91 8.75
CA GLY A 97 1.68 4.82 8.40
C GLY A 97 1.26 5.85 7.35
N ASP A 98 2.15 6.76 7.11
CA ASP A 98 2.03 7.87 6.18
C ASP A 98 3.41 8.24 5.62
N LEU A 99 3.51 9.32 4.84
CA LEU A 99 4.78 9.76 4.24
C LEU A 99 5.59 10.72 5.14
N LEU A 100 4.99 11.21 6.21
CA LEU A 100 5.59 12.27 7.01
C LEU A 100 6.66 11.72 7.96
N ASN A 101 7.58 12.59 8.35
CA ASN A 101 8.61 12.27 9.34
C ASN A 101 7.97 11.69 10.61
N GLN A 102 8.52 10.59 11.10
CA GLN A 102 8.06 9.82 12.26
C GLN A 102 6.60 9.35 12.18
N CYS A 103 6.03 9.22 10.97
CA CYS A 103 4.62 8.85 10.77
C CYS A 103 3.66 9.71 11.59
N ILE A 104 3.85 11.04 11.56
CA ILE A 104 3.13 11.96 12.45
C ILE A 104 1.63 11.95 12.20
N GLY A 105 1.21 11.75 10.94
CA GLY A 105 -0.20 11.59 10.58
C GLY A 105 -0.83 10.41 11.31
N ALA A 106 -0.17 9.24 11.26
CA ALA A 106 -0.63 8.01 11.90
C ALA A 106 -0.60 8.11 13.43
N HIS A 107 0.50 8.59 14.02
CA HIS A 107 0.60 8.72 15.47
C HIS A 107 -0.49 9.61 16.07
N TYR A 108 -0.82 10.71 15.42
CA TYR A 108 -1.85 11.62 15.90
C TYR A 108 -3.27 11.12 15.61
N SER A 109 -3.47 10.35 14.54
CA SER A 109 -4.77 9.78 14.20
C SER A 109 -5.23 8.72 15.20
N VAL A 110 -4.30 7.89 15.71
CA VAL A 110 -4.62 6.77 16.59
C VAL A 110 -4.83 7.15 18.06
N ARG A 111 -4.53 8.39 18.46
CA ARG A 111 -4.74 8.88 19.84
C ARG A 111 -6.16 8.70 20.36
N ASP A 112 -7.12 8.73 19.43
CA ASP A 112 -8.55 8.65 19.74
C ASP A 112 -9.06 7.20 19.74
N PHE A 113 -8.15 6.22 19.60
CA PHE A 113 -8.48 4.80 19.61
C PHE A 113 -7.77 4.11 20.78
N ASP A 114 -8.53 3.30 21.53
CA ASP A 114 -7.99 2.47 22.61
C ASP A 114 -7.57 1.09 22.05
N ILE A 115 -6.66 1.12 21.04
CA ILE A 115 -6.18 -0.07 20.32
C ILE A 115 -4.66 -0.03 20.25
N PRO A 116 -3.94 -1.14 20.60
CA PRO A 116 -2.49 -1.23 20.39
C PRO A 116 -2.08 -0.93 18.96
N PHE A 117 -0.95 -0.22 18.79
CA PHE A 117 -0.55 0.37 17.53
C PHE A 117 0.90 0.08 17.15
N PHE A 118 1.10 -0.23 15.87
CA PHE A 118 2.41 -0.24 15.22
C PHE A 118 2.45 0.85 14.14
N GLY A 119 3.37 1.81 14.29
CA GLY A 119 3.69 2.78 13.25
C GLY A 119 4.63 2.14 12.22
N LEU A 120 4.26 2.21 10.94
CA LEU A 120 5.00 1.62 9.83
C LEU A 120 5.51 2.71 8.89
N TYR A 121 6.70 2.52 8.35
CA TYR A 121 7.25 3.43 7.35
C TYR A 121 7.94 2.68 6.20
N GLY A 122 7.17 2.33 5.18
CA GLY A 122 7.66 1.83 3.90
C GLY A 122 7.53 2.87 2.79
N ALA A 123 7.47 4.16 3.12
CA ALA A 123 7.09 5.23 2.20
C ALA A 123 5.78 4.87 1.47
N CYS A 124 5.72 4.98 0.14
CA CYS A 124 4.50 4.65 -0.62
C CYS A 124 4.11 3.16 -0.55
N SER A 125 5.01 2.25 -0.11
CA SER A 125 4.70 0.81 0.03
C SER A 125 3.92 0.44 1.31
N THR A 126 3.66 1.39 2.19
CA THR A 126 3.09 1.16 3.53
C THR A 126 1.77 0.38 3.51
N MET A 127 0.93 0.51 2.46
CA MET A 127 -0.31 -0.28 2.38
C MET A 127 -0.03 -1.78 2.33
N THR A 128 0.84 -2.24 1.45
CA THR A 128 1.19 -3.66 1.35
C THR A 128 2.10 -4.13 2.48
N GLU A 129 2.90 -3.24 3.07
CA GLU A 129 3.65 -3.51 4.30
C GLU A 129 2.69 -3.83 5.45
N SER A 130 1.68 -2.98 5.68
CA SER A 130 0.69 -3.18 6.74
C SER A 130 -0.14 -4.45 6.53
N LEU A 131 -0.59 -4.71 5.29
CA LEU A 131 -1.28 -5.96 4.93
C LEU A 131 -0.41 -7.19 5.17
N SER A 132 0.88 -7.11 4.84
CA SER A 132 1.85 -8.19 5.03
C SER A 132 2.02 -8.53 6.50
N ILE A 133 2.34 -7.55 7.34
CA ILE A 133 2.56 -7.74 8.77
C ILE A 133 1.24 -8.14 9.46
N GLY A 134 0.14 -7.47 9.14
CA GLY A 134 -1.18 -7.78 9.69
C GLY A 134 -1.62 -9.21 9.38
N SER A 135 -1.37 -9.68 8.15
CA SER A 135 -1.66 -11.06 7.75
C SER A 135 -0.80 -12.07 8.52
N MET A 136 0.49 -11.78 8.70
CA MET A 136 1.39 -12.63 9.49
C MET A 136 0.96 -12.71 10.96
N LEU A 137 0.52 -11.59 11.55
CA LEU A 137 0.02 -11.56 12.93
C LEU A 137 -1.26 -12.41 13.09
N VAL A 138 -2.18 -12.31 12.14
CA VAL A 138 -3.41 -13.11 12.15
C VAL A 138 -3.10 -14.60 11.92
N ASP A 139 -2.27 -14.91 10.92
CA ASP A 139 -1.88 -16.29 10.58
C ASP A 139 -1.06 -16.94 11.69
N GLY A 140 -0.24 -16.16 12.39
CA GLY A 140 0.54 -16.59 13.54
C GLY A 140 -0.28 -16.80 14.83
N GLY A 141 -1.55 -16.38 14.84
CA GLY A 141 -2.43 -16.47 16.03
C GLY A 141 -2.17 -15.39 17.07
N PHE A 142 -1.38 -14.33 16.73
CA PHE A 142 -1.11 -13.19 17.61
C PHE A 142 -2.25 -12.17 17.60
N ALA A 143 -3.14 -12.24 16.62
CA ALA A 143 -4.32 -11.38 16.49
C ALA A 143 -5.49 -12.15 15.87
N GLN A 144 -6.71 -11.75 16.24
CA GLN A 144 -7.92 -12.19 15.56
C GLN A 144 -8.38 -11.20 14.51
N LYS A 145 -8.25 -9.90 14.79
CA LYS A 145 -8.55 -8.81 13.86
C LYS A 145 -7.49 -7.73 13.93
N VAL A 146 -7.11 -7.21 12.76
CA VAL A 146 -6.10 -6.15 12.60
C VAL A 146 -6.62 -5.14 11.60
N MET A 147 -6.47 -3.85 11.89
CA MET A 147 -6.68 -2.77 10.93
C MET A 147 -5.36 -2.41 10.26
N CYS A 148 -5.35 -2.39 8.94
CA CYS A 148 -4.22 -2.01 8.10
C CYS A 148 -4.59 -0.71 7.38
N LEU A 149 -3.91 0.38 7.68
CA LEU A 149 -4.25 1.72 7.22
C LEU A 149 -3.04 2.43 6.64
N THR A 150 -3.27 3.22 5.61
CA THR A 150 -2.31 4.20 5.13
C THR A 150 -3.00 5.42 4.53
N SER A 151 -2.32 6.56 4.57
CA SER A 151 -2.75 7.80 3.92
C SER A 151 -1.58 8.53 3.31
N SER A 152 -1.89 9.41 2.39
CA SER A 152 -1.06 10.54 2.03
C SER A 152 -1.93 11.77 1.83
N HIS A 153 -1.33 12.95 1.93
CA HIS A 153 -2.00 14.21 1.72
C HIS A 153 -1.08 15.13 0.90
N PHE A 154 -1.59 15.67 -0.20
CA PHE A 154 -0.78 16.49 -1.12
C PHE A 154 0.01 17.57 -0.37
N CYS A 155 -0.68 18.45 0.35
CA CYS A 155 -0.04 19.61 0.95
C CYS A 155 0.97 19.26 2.06
N SER A 156 0.70 18.26 2.90
CA SER A 156 1.64 17.83 3.94
C SER A 156 2.91 17.23 3.35
N SER A 157 2.76 16.39 2.33
CA SER A 157 3.87 15.73 1.64
C SER A 157 4.69 16.72 0.80
N GLU A 158 4.05 17.58 0.02
CA GLU A 158 4.74 18.60 -0.77
C GLU A 158 5.53 19.57 0.11
N LYS A 159 4.94 19.99 1.25
CA LYS A 159 5.63 20.82 2.25
C LYS A 159 6.90 20.14 2.79
N GLN A 160 6.87 18.82 2.99
CA GLN A 160 8.02 18.07 3.51
C GLN A 160 9.07 17.77 2.44
N PHE A 161 8.66 17.39 1.23
CA PHE A 161 9.54 16.84 0.21
C PHE A 161 9.89 17.82 -0.90
N ARG A 162 9.07 18.86 -1.12
CA ARG A 162 9.24 19.88 -2.18
C ARG A 162 9.21 21.28 -1.63
N THR A 163 10.04 21.55 -0.64
CA THR A 163 10.15 22.88 -0.03
C THR A 163 10.99 23.82 -0.89
N PRO A 164 10.73 25.13 -0.87
CA PRO A 164 9.55 25.78 -0.25
C PRO A 164 8.30 25.61 -1.13
N LEU A 165 7.19 25.22 -0.53
CA LEU A 165 5.91 25.03 -1.24
C LEU A 165 5.42 26.33 -1.90
N GLU A 166 5.61 27.45 -1.20
CA GLU A 166 5.20 28.78 -1.63
C GLU A 166 5.99 29.30 -2.86
N TYR A 167 7.10 28.68 -3.18
CA TYR A 167 7.89 29.06 -4.37
C TYR A 167 7.15 28.79 -5.68
N GLY A 168 6.18 27.88 -5.67
CA GLY A 168 5.31 27.61 -6.81
C GLY A 168 6.03 27.13 -8.05
N GLY A 169 7.16 26.41 -7.88
CA GLY A 169 7.95 25.89 -9.00
C GLY A 169 7.13 24.94 -9.87
N GLN A 170 7.28 25.06 -11.20
CA GLN A 170 6.67 24.13 -12.13
C GLN A 170 7.23 22.72 -11.90
N ARG A 171 6.33 21.71 -11.81
CA ARG A 171 6.72 20.33 -11.66
C ARG A 171 7.30 19.78 -12.98
N ALA A 172 8.33 18.92 -12.87
CA ALA A 172 8.88 18.25 -14.04
C ALA A 172 7.83 17.32 -14.70
N PRO A 173 7.90 17.04 -16.01
CA PRO A 173 6.99 16.09 -16.66
C PRO A 173 7.06 14.67 -16.08
N SER A 174 8.20 14.29 -15.48
CA SER A 174 8.41 13.02 -14.78
C SER A 174 7.80 12.97 -13.37
N ALA A 175 7.46 14.13 -12.80
CA ALA A 175 6.91 14.22 -11.45
C ALA A 175 5.49 13.67 -11.38
N GLN A 176 5.17 13.06 -10.25
CA GLN A 176 3.84 12.56 -9.93
C GLN A 176 3.13 13.53 -8.97
N TRP A 177 1.82 13.44 -8.89
CA TRP A 177 0.98 14.16 -7.93
C TRP A 177 0.77 13.32 -6.69
N THR A 178 1.15 13.81 -5.51
CA THR A 178 0.85 13.10 -4.27
C THR A 178 -0.67 13.05 -4.05
N VAL A 179 -1.20 11.86 -3.96
CA VAL A 179 -2.64 11.64 -3.75
C VAL A 179 -3.04 12.09 -2.35
N THR A 180 -4.11 12.89 -2.25
CA THR A 180 -4.83 13.09 -1.00
C THR A 180 -5.84 11.96 -0.86
N GLY A 181 -5.55 11.00 0.02
CA GLY A 181 -6.42 9.85 0.19
C GLY A 181 -5.96 8.93 1.31
N ALA A 182 -6.87 8.07 1.73
CA ALA A 182 -6.60 7.04 2.72
C ALA A 182 -7.36 5.76 2.41
N GLY A 183 -6.75 4.64 2.78
CA GLY A 183 -7.37 3.32 2.70
C GLY A 183 -7.14 2.53 3.97
N CYS A 184 -8.21 1.90 4.47
CA CYS A 184 -8.16 1.02 5.63
C CYS A 184 -8.77 -0.34 5.28
N ALA A 185 -8.03 -1.41 5.55
CA ALA A 185 -8.50 -2.79 5.41
C ALA A 185 -8.57 -3.47 6.78
N VAL A 186 -9.66 -4.16 7.06
CA VAL A 186 -9.84 -4.94 8.28
C VAL A 186 -9.58 -6.41 7.97
N LEU A 187 -8.47 -6.93 8.49
CA LEU A 187 -8.10 -8.34 8.41
C LEU A 187 -8.71 -9.12 9.57
N SER A 188 -9.12 -10.35 9.31
CA SER A 188 -9.67 -11.24 10.33
C SER A 188 -9.23 -12.69 10.10
N SER A 189 -9.11 -13.45 11.19
CA SER A 189 -8.89 -14.90 11.15
C SER A 189 -10.10 -15.68 10.63
N LYS A 190 -11.30 -15.06 10.62
CA LYS A 190 -12.57 -15.67 10.20
C LYS A 190 -13.44 -14.63 9.49
N GLY A 191 -14.28 -15.08 8.60
CA GLY A 191 -15.24 -14.23 7.90
C GLY A 191 -15.39 -14.63 6.45
N ASP A 192 -16.18 -13.84 5.72
CA ASP A 192 -16.37 -13.97 4.27
C ASP A 192 -15.71 -12.78 3.56
N GLY A 193 -14.90 -13.08 2.56
CA GLY A 193 -14.20 -12.08 1.79
C GLY A 193 -12.94 -12.62 1.10
N PRO A 194 -12.24 -11.75 0.38
CA PRO A 194 -10.95 -12.08 -0.22
C PRO A 194 -9.92 -12.48 0.85
N LYS A 195 -9.07 -13.45 0.52
CA LYS A 195 -8.10 -14.04 1.45
C LYS A 195 -6.68 -13.72 1.01
N ILE A 196 -5.84 -13.30 1.93
CA ILE A 196 -4.40 -13.14 1.67
C ILE A 196 -3.74 -14.51 1.82
N THR A 197 -3.09 -14.97 0.75
CA THR A 197 -2.53 -16.33 0.67
C THR A 197 -1.01 -16.35 0.75
N HIS A 198 -0.35 -15.34 0.19
CA HIS A 198 1.11 -15.21 0.19
C HIS A 198 1.52 -13.77 0.44
N VAL A 199 2.64 -13.62 1.09
CA VAL A 199 3.30 -12.34 1.35
C VAL A 199 4.73 -12.43 0.84
N THR A 200 5.15 -11.50 -0.01
CA THR A 200 6.53 -11.38 -0.47
C THR A 200 7.11 -10.08 0.06
N THR A 201 8.04 -10.19 0.98
CA THR A 201 8.72 -9.03 1.60
C THR A 201 9.88 -8.59 0.72
N GLY A 202 9.88 -7.33 0.30
CA GLY A 202 10.93 -6.77 -0.52
C GLY A 202 12.22 -6.49 0.24
N LYS A 203 13.27 -6.27 -0.53
CA LYS A 203 14.56 -5.76 -0.08
C LYS A 203 14.69 -4.29 -0.47
N VAL A 204 15.52 -3.56 0.23
CA VAL A 204 15.94 -2.23 -0.20
C VAL A 204 16.85 -2.39 -1.43
N ILE A 205 16.45 -1.79 -2.53
CA ILE A 205 17.18 -1.77 -3.80
C ILE A 205 17.57 -0.34 -4.14
N ASP A 206 18.82 -0.12 -4.48
CA ASP A 206 19.34 1.16 -4.92
C ASP A 206 20.10 0.99 -6.25
N LYS A 207 19.69 1.74 -7.26
CA LYS A 207 20.32 1.77 -8.59
C LYS A 207 20.96 3.10 -8.92
N GLY A 208 21.20 3.94 -7.92
CA GLY A 208 21.89 5.20 -8.06
C GLY A 208 21.04 6.32 -8.68
N VAL A 209 19.70 6.22 -8.62
CA VAL A 209 18.81 7.29 -9.09
C VAL A 209 18.87 8.45 -8.09
N THR A 210 19.21 9.66 -8.58
CA THR A 210 19.32 10.88 -7.77
C THR A 210 18.26 11.92 -8.12
N ASP A 211 17.49 11.70 -9.19
CA ASP A 211 16.44 12.62 -9.64
C ASP A 211 15.20 12.49 -8.75
N ILE A 212 15.02 13.43 -7.82
CA ILE A 212 13.86 13.51 -6.93
C ILE A 212 12.53 13.76 -7.64
N THR A 213 12.56 14.15 -8.90
CA THR A 213 11.36 14.39 -9.71
C THR A 213 10.89 13.14 -10.44
N ASN A 214 11.65 12.03 -10.39
CA ASN A 214 11.35 10.79 -11.09
C ASN A 214 11.32 9.59 -10.12
N MET A 215 10.35 9.60 -9.22
CA MET A 215 10.19 8.52 -8.23
C MET A 215 9.87 7.18 -8.87
N GLY A 216 9.14 7.17 -10.01
CA GLY A 216 8.85 5.93 -10.73
C GLY A 216 10.11 5.18 -11.18
N ALA A 217 11.11 5.91 -11.70
CA ALA A 217 12.39 5.30 -12.08
C ALA A 217 13.17 4.78 -10.87
N ALA A 218 13.10 5.46 -9.72
CA ALA A 218 13.74 5.00 -8.50
C ALA A 218 13.08 3.73 -7.92
N MET A 219 11.75 3.62 -8.04
CA MET A 219 10.97 2.52 -7.45
C MET A 219 10.90 1.26 -8.33
N ALA A 220 10.95 1.39 -9.66
CA ALA A 220 10.81 0.26 -10.58
C ALA A 220 11.78 -0.90 -10.30
N PRO A 221 13.08 -0.68 -9.98
CA PRO A 221 13.99 -1.77 -9.66
C PRO A 221 13.59 -2.60 -8.43
N ALA A 222 13.02 -1.98 -7.40
CA ALA A 222 12.52 -2.70 -6.23
C ALA A 222 11.27 -3.52 -6.57
N ALA A 223 10.42 -3.02 -7.45
CA ALA A 223 9.27 -3.73 -7.98
C ALA A 223 9.70 -4.99 -8.76
N ILE A 224 10.70 -4.87 -9.63
CA ILE A 224 11.26 -5.99 -10.40
C ILE A 224 11.79 -7.07 -9.47
N ASP A 225 12.64 -6.71 -8.49
CA ASP A 225 13.19 -7.68 -7.51
C ASP A 225 12.09 -8.43 -6.77
N THR A 226 11.05 -7.72 -6.33
CA THR A 226 9.96 -8.31 -5.56
C THR A 226 9.06 -9.21 -6.40
N LEU A 227 8.70 -8.81 -7.64
CA LEU A 227 7.91 -9.65 -8.55
C LEU A 227 8.67 -10.90 -8.96
N THR A 228 9.93 -10.76 -9.36
CA THR A 228 10.79 -11.90 -9.73
C THR A 228 10.93 -12.89 -8.57
N ALA A 229 11.14 -12.37 -7.34
CA ALA A 229 11.17 -13.20 -6.15
C ALA A 229 9.83 -13.90 -5.91
N HIS A 230 8.72 -13.18 -6.05
CA HIS A 230 7.38 -13.74 -5.87
C HIS A 230 7.10 -14.91 -6.84
N PHE A 231 7.36 -14.72 -8.12
CA PHE A 231 7.15 -15.76 -9.12
C PHE A 231 8.08 -16.95 -8.91
N SER A 232 9.37 -16.69 -8.67
CA SER A 232 10.36 -17.76 -8.41
C SER A 232 10.03 -18.55 -7.14
N ASP A 233 9.68 -17.88 -6.04
CA ASP A 233 9.43 -18.53 -4.75
C ASP A 233 8.13 -19.34 -4.76
N THR A 234 7.09 -18.85 -5.47
CA THR A 234 5.77 -19.49 -5.52
C THR A 234 5.61 -20.50 -6.64
N GLY A 235 6.49 -20.47 -7.65
CA GLY A 235 6.32 -21.21 -8.91
C GLY A 235 5.15 -20.72 -9.77
N ARG A 236 4.63 -19.52 -9.48
CA ARG A 236 3.56 -18.89 -10.24
C ARG A 236 4.12 -18.05 -11.39
N THR A 237 3.25 -17.75 -12.34
CA THR A 237 3.51 -16.88 -13.48
C THR A 237 2.52 -15.72 -13.53
N PRO A 238 2.72 -14.71 -14.37
CA PRO A 238 1.72 -13.66 -14.58
C PRO A 238 0.33 -14.18 -14.96
N ASP A 239 0.26 -15.32 -15.67
CA ASP A 239 -1.01 -15.92 -16.11
C ASP A 239 -1.85 -16.49 -14.96
N ASP A 240 -1.23 -16.75 -13.82
CA ASP A 240 -1.94 -17.17 -12.61
C ASP A 240 -2.78 -16.05 -11.98
N TYR A 241 -2.63 -14.81 -12.44
CA TYR A 241 -3.29 -13.62 -11.89
C TYR A 241 -4.25 -12.99 -12.88
N ASP A 242 -5.40 -12.50 -12.38
CA ASP A 242 -6.30 -11.65 -13.14
C ASP A 242 -5.77 -10.21 -13.22
N LEU A 243 -5.02 -9.79 -12.19
CA LEU A 243 -4.45 -8.45 -12.05
C LEU A 243 -3.15 -8.50 -11.26
N ILE A 244 -2.11 -7.85 -11.78
CA ILE A 244 -0.89 -7.47 -11.07
C ILE A 244 -0.96 -5.95 -10.88
N LEU A 245 -1.19 -5.51 -9.65
CA LEU A 245 -1.43 -4.11 -9.33
C LEU A 245 -0.23 -3.51 -8.62
N THR A 246 0.34 -2.44 -9.18
CA THR A 246 1.36 -1.63 -8.50
C THR A 246 0.74 -0.40 -7.83
N GLY A 247 1.43 0.11 -6.80
CA GLY A 247 0.90 1.17 -5.93
C GLY A 247 0.92 2.56 -6.57
N ASP A 248 2.07 2.98 -7.06
CA ASP A 248 2.28 4.35 -7.53
C ASP A 248 3.55 4.51 -8.38
N LEU A 249 3.85 3.54 -9.22
CA LEU A 249 4.93 3.67 -10.20
C LEU A 249 4.66 4.78 -11.21
N GLY A 250 3.41 5.13 -11.42
CA GLY A 250 2.98 6.09 -12.42
C GLY A 250 3.26 5.62 -13.84
N VAL A 251 3.26 6.54 -14.80
CA VAL A 251 3.51 6.21 -16.20
C VAL A 251 4.93 5.68 -16.39
N ILE A 252 5.94 6.47 -15.98
CA ILE A 252 7.34 6.16 -16.25
C ILE A 252 7.78 4.87 -15.56
N GLY A 253 7.50 4.73 -14.26
CA GLY A 253 7.88 3.54 -13.52
C GLY A 253 7.17 2.28 -13.99
N SER A 254 5.91 2.39 -14.44
CA SER A 254 5.17 1.28 -15.04
C SER A 254 5.77 0.80 -16.34
N ASP A 255 6.16 1.73 -17.22
CA ASP A 255 6.76 1.40 -18.51
C ASP A 255 8.12 0.71 -18.32
N ILE A 256 8.97 1.23 -17.41
CA ILE A 256 10.22 0.59 -17.01
C ILE A 256 9.98 -0.82 -16.44
N LEU A 257 9.00 -0.97 -15.56
CA LEU A 257 8.68 -2.28 -14.96
C LEU A 257 8.28 -3.30 -16.03
N VAL A 258 7.36 -2.93 -16.92
CA VAL A 258 6.85 -3.84 -17.97
C VAL A 258 7.98 -4.27 -18.90
N GLU A 259 8.84 -3.34 -19.32
CA GLU A 259 9.97 -3.63 -20.21
C GLU A 259 10.99 -4.56 -19.54
N LEU A 260 11.45 -4.21 -18.34
CA LEU A 260 12.48 -5.00 -17.65
C LEU A 260 11.98 -6.35 -17.12
N MET A 261 10.68 -6.51 -16.82
CA MET A 261 10.13 -7.82 -16.47
C MET A 261 10.13 -8.78 -17.65
N LYS A 262 10.06 -8.31 -18.89
CA LYS A 262 10.25 -9.15 -20.09
C LYS A 262 11.68 -9.70 -20.16
N ASP A 263 12.67 -8.88 -19.79
CA ASP A 263 14.09 -9.33 -19.72
C ASP A 263 14.30 -10.39 -18.64
N GLU A 264 13.53 -10.33 -17.55
CA GLU A 264 13.51 -11.36 -16.50
C GLU A 264 12.68 -12.60 -16.89
N GLY A 265 12.10 -12.63 -18.09
CA GLY A 265 11.31 -13.74 -18.61
C GLY A 265 9.83 -13.76 -18.22
N TYR A 266 9.30 -12.65 -17.70
CA TYR A 266 7.90 -12.53 -17.31
C TYR A 266 7.20 -11.41 -18.09
N ASP A 267 6.27 -11.77 -18.97
CA ASP A 267 5.41 -10.78 -19.64
C ASP A 267 4.21 -10.44 -18.75
N ILE A 268 4.23 -9.23 -18.17
CA ILE A 268 3.17 -8.72 -17.30
C ILE A 268 2.26 -7.71 -17.99
N GLU A 269 2.53 -7.31 -19.24
CA GLU A 269 1.91 -6.17 -19.91
C GLU A 269 0.38 -6.20 -19.86
N TYR A 270 -0.22 -7.36 -20.14
CA TYR A 270 -1.68 -7.51 -20.18
C TYR A 270 -2.35 -7.69 -18.82
N LYS A 271 -1.57 -7.91 -17.76
CA LYS A 271 -2.05 -8.13 -16.39
C LYS A 271 -1.74 -6.95 -15.47
N HIS A 272 -0.79 -6.11 -15.86
CA HIS A 272 -0.33 -5.01 -15.03
C HIS A 272 -1.25 -3.80 -15.12
N LYS A 273 -1.55 -3.24 -13.96
CA LYS A 273 -2.12 -1.90 -13.78
C LYS A 273 -1.42 -1.21 -12.62
N ASP A 274 -1.44 0.12 -12.64
CA ASP A 274 -0.84 0.94 -11.59
C ASP A 274 -1.88 1.89 -10.99
N CYS A 275 -1.95 1.97 -9.66
CA CYS A 275 -2.94 2.83 -8.99
C CYS A 275 -2.74 4.30 -9.34
N GLY A 276 -1.48 4.75 -9.49
CA GLY A 276 -1.17 6.12 -9.88
C GLY A 276 -1.62 6.48 -11.30
N LYS A 277 -1.68 5.48 -12.21
CA LYS A 277 -2.24 5.65 -13.55
C LYS A 277 -3.78 5.59 -13.55
N MET A 278 -4.39 4.94 -12.55
CA MET A 278 -5.83 4.70 -12.51
C MET A 278 -6.60 5.79 -11.80
N ILE A 279 -6.02 6.44 -10.79
CA ILE A 279 -6.73 7.35 -9.90
C ILE A 279 -7.07 8.69 -10.54
N PHE A 280 -6.27 9.12 -11.51
CA PHE A 280 -6.42 10.38 -12.23
C PHE A 280 -6.68 10.16 -13.72
N ASP A 281 -7.40 11.09 -14.35
CA ASP A 281 -7.40 11.27 -15.80
C ASP A 281 -6.14 12.06 -16.18
N ILE A 282 -5.08 11.34 -16.56
CA ILE A 282 -3.75 11.91 -16.80
C ILE A 282 -3.75 12.96 -17.91
N GLU A 283 -4.67 12.84 -18.88
CA GLU A 283 -4.76 13.78 -20.00
C GLU A 283 -5.47 15.09 -19.61
N LYS A 284 -6.42 15.04 -18.66
CA LYS A 284 -7.27 16.19 -18.30
C LYS A 284 -6.87 16.84 -16.98
N GLN A 285 -6.34 16.05 -16.05
CA GLN A 285 -5.91 16.55 -14.75
C GLN A 285 -4.40 16.79 -14.78
N ASP A 286 -3.94 17.96 -14.35
CA ASP A 286 -2.51 18.30 -14.28
C ASP A 286 -1.80 17.46 -13.19
N VAL A 287 -1.44 16.22 -13.54
CA VAL A 287 -0.77 15.25 -12.65
C VAL A 287 0.51 14.67 -13.26
N HIS A 288 0.86 15.05 -14.49
CA HIS A 288 2.04 14.63 -15.25
C HIS A 288 2.18 13.10 -15.33
N ALA A 289 3.11 12.49 -14.56
CA ALA A 289 3.34 11.05 -14.59
C ALA A 289 2.34 10.23 -13.75
N GLY A 290 1.25 10.85 -13.26
CA GLY A 290 0.19 10.18 -12.51
C GLY A 290 0.24 10.41 -11.00
N GLY A 291 -0.45 9.57 -10.25
CA GLY A 291 -0.53 9.64 -8.79
C GLY A 291 0.68 9.04 -8.08
N SER A 292 0.97 9.51 -6.87
CA SER A 292 2.00 9.00 -5.98
C SER A 292 1.52 8.98 -4.54
N GLY A 293 2.25 8.31 -3.68
CA GLY A 293 2.02 8.28 -2.24
C GLY A 293 1.29 7.02 -1.77
N CYS A 294 1.46 6.69 -0.49
CA CYS A 294 0.85 5.49 0.08
C CYS A 294 -0.69 5.57 0.11
N GLY A 295 -1.28 6.76 0.19
CA GLY A 295 -2.71 6.97 0.01
C GLY A 295 -3.22 6.61 -1.39
N CYS A 296 -2.37 6.65 -2.41
CA CYS A 296 -2.71 6.22 -3.77
C CYS A 296 -3.07 4.73 -3.79
N CYS A 297 -2.14 3.86 -3.37
CA CYS A 297 -2.42 2.43 -3.25
C CYS A 297 -3.56 2.16 -2.27
N GLY A 298 -3.56 2.83 -1.11
CA GLY A 298 -4.57 2.63 -0.06
C GLY A 298 -5.99 2.90 -0.55
N SER A 299 -6.24 4.06 -1.15
CA SER A 299 -7.57 4.44 -1.62
C SER A 299 -8.06 3.60 -2.81
N VAL A 300 -7.18 3.35 -3.81
CA VAL A 300 -7.55 2.53 -4.99
C VAL A 300 -7.80 1.07 -4.60
N PHE A 301 -6.93 0.49 -3.78
CA PHE A 301 -7.10 -0.89 -3.31
C PHE A 301 -8.37 -1.05 -2.49
N CYS A 302 -8.57 -0.21 -1.45
CA CYS A 302 -9.71 -0.30 -0.55
C CYS A 302 -11.03 0.12 -1.20
N GLY A 303 -10.98 0.99 -2.21
CA GLY A 303 -12.17 1.42 -2.97
C GLY A 303 -12.49 0.48 -4.14
N TYR A 304 -11.78 0.64 -5.22
CA TYR A 304 -12.06 -0.05 -6.48
C TYR A 304 -11.76 -1.54 -6.42
N VAL A 305 -10.52 -1.92 -6.08
CA VAL A 305 -10.05 -3.30 -6.23
C VAL A 305 -10.79 -4.25 -5.29
N TYR A 306 -11.00 -3.85 -4.04
CA TYR A 306 -11.76 -4.65 -3.08
C TYR A 306 -13.20 -4.90 -3.55
N ARG A 307 -13.86 -3.90 -4.13
CA ARG A 307 -15.21 -4.08 -4.70
C ARG A 307 -15.23 -5.08 -5.85
N GLU A 308 -14.21 -5.06 -6.73
CA GLU A 308 -14.10 -6.02 -7.83
C GLU A 308 -13.83 -7.45 -7.33
N LEU A 309 -13.04 -7.61 -6.27
CA LEU A 309 -12.84 -8.89 -5.58
C LEU A 309 -14.15 -9.38 -4.92
N LYS A 310 -14.89 -8.52 -4.23
CA LYS A 310 -16.18 -8.87 -3.60
C LYS A 310 -17.22 -9.29 -4.64
N ARG A 311 -17.24 -8.68 -5.82
CA ARG A 311 -18.10 -9.04 -6.95
C ARG A 311 -17.62 -10.28 -7.70
N ARG A 312 -16.43 -10.78 -7.40
CA ARG A 312 -15.74 -11.87 -8.12
C ARG A 312 -15.44 -11.59 -9.59
N ASN A 313 -15.37 -10.32 -9.97
CA ASN A 313 -14.84 -9.88 -11.26
C ASN A 313 -13.32 -10.12 -11.32
N LEU A 314 -12.64 -9.97 -10.19
CA LEU A 314 -11.27 -10.39 -9.95
C LEU A 314 -11.28 -11.54 -8.94
N LYS A 315 -10.52 -12.60 -9.20
CA LYS A 315 -10.47 -13.81 -8.36
C LYS A 315 -9.12 -14.05 -7.72
N ARG A 316 -8.04 -13.74 -8.44
CA ARG A 316 -6.67 -13.84 -7.94
C ARG A 316 -5.88 -12.64 -8.41
N ILE A 317 -5.39 -11.86 -7.47
CA ILE A 317 -4.59 -10.68 -7.76
C ILE A 317 -3.28 -10.69 -6.97
N LEU A 318 -2.30 -9.98 -7.50
CA LEU A 318 -1.07 -9.64 -6.79
C LEU A 318 -1.03 -8.13 -6.64
N VAL A 319 -1.10 -7.64 -5.39
CA VAL A 319 -0.96 -6.21 -5.09
C VAL A 319 0.44 -5.97 -4.57
N MET A 320 1.16 -5.04 -5.20
CA MET A 320 2.51 -4.69 -4.83
C MET A 320 2.66 -3.17 -4.77
N ALA A 321 2.71 -2.61 -3.60
CA ALA A 321 3.03 -1.20 -3.43
C ALA A 321 4.54 -0.99 -3.38
N THR A 322 4.97 0.11 -3.97
CA THR A 322 6.38 0.52 -4.09
C THR A 322 6.61 1.77 -3.24
N GLY A 323 7.81 1.94 -2.71
CA GLY A 323 8.17 3.08 -1.89
C GLY A 323 9.57 3.59 -2.21
N ALA A 324 9.69 4.86 -2.54
CA ALA A 324 10.97 5.57 -2.59
C ALA A 324 11.33 6.01 -1.17
N LEU A 325 12.41 5.46 -0.63
CA LEU A 325 12.88 5.75 0.73
C LEU A 325 13.69 7.06 0.73
N MET A 326 13.10 8.09 0.16
CA MET A 326 13.70 9.40 0.00
C MET A 326 13.70 10.18 1.30
N ASN A 327 14.86 10.75 1.63
CA ASN A 327 14.96 11.76 2.67
C ASN A 327 15.64 13.00 2.08
N THR A 328 15.00 14.16 2.18
CA THR A 328 15.48 15.40 1.56
C THR A 328 16.87 15.80 2.01
N MET A 329 17.21 15.60 3.30
CA MET A 329 18.54 15.95 3.82
C MET A 329 19.64 15.09 3.18
N ILE A 330 19.41 13.79 3.06
CA ILE A 330 20.40 12.85 2.48
C ILE A 330 20.56 13.12 0.97
N VAL A 331 19.46 13.35 0.26
CA VAL A 331 19.50 13.68 -1.18
C VAL A 331 20.25 14.99 -1.43
N TYR A 332 20.05 16.02 -0.61
CA TYR A 332 20.82 17.26 -0.72
C TYR A 332 22.31 17.08 -0.40
N GLN A 333 22.70 15.98 0.23
CA GLN A 333 24.11 15.60 0.42
C GLN A 333 24.68 14.80 -0.77
N GLY A 334 23.87 14.55 -1.80
CA GLY A 334 24.30 13.89 -3.04
C GLY A 334 24.05 12.39 -3.10
N GLU A 335 23.33 11.82 -2.13
CA GLU A 335 23.01 10.40 -2.09
C GLU A 335 21.87 10.07 -3.06
N SER A 336 21.82 8.82 -3.50
CA SER A 336 20.76 8.26 -4.32
C SER A 336 19.49 7.96 -3.51
N ILE A 337 18.42 7.59 -4.21
CA ILE A 337 17.11 7.26 -3.65
C ILE A 337 16.94 5.74 -3.65
N PRO A 338 17.16 5.06 -2.51
CA PRO A 338 16.84 3.65 -2.40
C PRO A 338 15.32 3.43 -2.40
N ALA A 339 14.87 2.26 -2.85
CA ALA A 339 13.46 1.92 -2.91
C ALA A 339 13.18 0.53 -2.34
N ILE A 340 11.93 0.29 -1.98
CA ILE A 340 11.43 -0.99 -1.49
C ILE A 340 10.07 -1.29 -2.11
N ALA A 341 9.71 -2.58 -2.22
CA ALA A 341 8.38 -2.99 -2.64
C ALA A 341 7.95 -4.23 -1.85
N HIS A 342 6.70 -4.26 -1.41
CA HIS A 342 6.10 -5.42 -0.75
C HIS A 342 4.89 -5.90 -1.53
N ALA A 343 4.72 -7.23 -1.65
CA ALA A 343 3.61 -7.80 -2.39
C ALA A 343 2.76 -8.75 -1.53
N VAL A 344 1.45 -8.72 -1.77
CA VAL A 344 0.47 -9.64 -1.20
C VAL A 344 -0.36 -10.27 -2.30
N ALA A 345 -0.47 -11.61 -2.29
CA ALA A 345 -1.37 -12.33 -3.17
C ALA A 345 -2.72 -12.54 -2.50
N ILE A 346 -3.80 -12.18 -3.19
CA ILE A 346 -5.16 -12.17 -2.67
C ILE A 346 -6.03 -13.04 -3.57
N GLU A 347 -6.84 -13.91 -2.97
CA GLU A 347 -7.72 -14.87 -3.68
C GLU A 347 -9.14 -14.84 -3.09
N CYS A 348 -10.16 -15.03 -3.97
CA CYS A 348 -11.59 -15.12 -3.61
C CYS A 348 -12.10 -16.55 -3.55
#